data_62733411ccddef8fa2ff9a482da0cd72
#
_entry.id   62733411ccddef8fa2ff9a482da0cd72
#
_cell.length_a   1.000
_cell.length_b   1.000
_cell.length_c   1.000
_cell.angle_alpha   90.00
_cell.angle_beta   90.00
_cell.angle_gamma   90.00
#
_symmetry.space_group_name_H-M   'P 1'
#
loop_
_entity.id
_entity.type
_entity.pdbx_description
1 polymer ?
#
loop_
_entity_poly.entity_id
_entity_poly.type
_entity_poly.pdbx_seq_one_letter_code
_entity_poly.pdbx_strand_id
1 'polypeptide(L)'
;ASVSWARRCVYETGMVGSMLSLALSDGEATNRVADLAMQTNIWNVVFLVILGPIFEEWMFRKQLIDHTRKYGEKTAILLSGLAFGLFHMNLFQFFYAFLLGVMFGYIYMRTSKLRYSTAMHMIINFNGGVLAPWILTRVDLDQLDKVSQAAENGNVAAMEQWASQNATGLAIMLVYFLLYGAVILVGFVLLIRNFRKAEFYTAPEELPRGVRAKTVYGNVGMVTFIVLTVLLTAIGLFL
;
A
#
# COMPACT_ATOMS: atom_id res chain seq x y z
N ALA A 1 7.91 -23.42 0.57
CA ALA A 1 8.72 -22.20 0.41
C ALA A 1 8.34 -21.43 -0.86
N SER A 2 8.08 -22.11 -2.00
CA SER A 2 7.82 -21.50 -3.31
C SER A 2 6.43 -20.88 -3.46
N VAL A 3 5.40 -21.49 -2.87
CA VAL A 3 4.02 -20.92 -2.85
C VAL A 3 3.97 -19.59 -2.11
N SER A 4 4.83 -19.40 -1.11
CA SER A 4 4.95 -18.12 -0.42
C SER A 4 5.48 -17.01 -1.35
N TRP A 5 6.29 -17.35 -2.36
CA TRP A 5 6.85 -16.38 -3.31
C TRP A 5 5.80 -15.86 -4.30
N ALA A 6 5.01 -16.72 -4.91
CA ALA A 6 3.94 -16.32 -5.83
C ALA A 6 2.87 -15.46 -5.12
N ARG A 7 2.47 -15.84 -3.90
CA ARG A 7 1.59 -15.02 -3.05
C ARG A 7 2.20 -13.65 -2.75
N ARG A 8 3.50 -13.58 -2.47
CA ARG A 8 4.20 -12.32 -2.23
C ARG A 8 4.18 -11.40 -3.45
N CYS A 9 4.49 -11.89 -4.64
CA CYS A 9 4.57 -11.07 -5.86
C CYS A 9 3.24 -10.40 -6.25
N VAL A 10 2.12 -11.05 -6.03
CA VAL A 10 0.80 -10.54 -6.47
C VAL A 10 0.21 -9.53 -5.47
N TYR A 11 0.51 -9.70 -4.18
CA TYR A 11 0.00 -8.80 -3.12
C TYR A 11 0.88 -7.58 -2.86
N GLU A 12 2.14 -7.64 -3.30
CA GLU A 12 3.09 -6.59 -3.01
C GLU A 12 3.02 -5.46 -4.03
N THR A 13 2.07 -4.54 -3.86
CA THR A 13 2.03 -3.26 -4.57
C THR A 13 3.20 -2.34 -4.23
N GLY A 14 4.03 -2.73 -3.28
CA GLY A 14 5.25 -2.04 -2.88
C GLY A 14 6.52 -2.76 -3.29
N MET A 15 6.81 -2.90 -4.61
CA MET A 15 8.03 -3.58 -5.07
C MET A 15 9.30 -3.15 -4.33
N VAL A 16 9.43 -1.86 -4.03
CA VAL A 16 10.60 -1.33 -3.30
C VAL A 16 10.61 -1.82 -1.85
N GLY A 17 9.46 -1.77 -1.17
CA GLY A 17 9.32 -2.26 0.20
C GLY A 17 9.58 -3.77 0.29
N SER A 18 9.06 -4.52 -0.67
CA SER A 18 9.24 -5.97 -0.77
C SER A 18 10.67 -6.36 -1.02
N MET A 19 11.33 -5.74 -2.01
CA MET A 19 12.74 -5.98 -2.31
C MET A 19 13.62 -5.66 -1.12
N LEU A 20 13.36 -4.55 -0.44
CA LEU A 20 14.14 -4.13 0.73
C LEU A 20 13.90 -5.05 1.93
N SER A 21 12.65 -5.45 2.18
CA SER A 21 12.31 -6.38 3.26
C SER A 21 12.99 -7.73 3.06
N LEU A 22 12.93 -8.29 1.85
CA LEU A 22 13.56 -9.56 1.50
C LEU A 22 15.08 -9.46 1.56
N ALA A 23 15.67 -8.35 1.10
CA ALA A 23 17.12 -8.15 1.17
C ALA A 23 17.64 -8.02 2.61
N LEU A 24 16.88 -7.36 3.50
CA LEU A 24 17.28 -7.18 4.91
C LEU A 24 17.05 -8.42 5.78
N SER A 25 16.22 -9.35 5.35
CA SER A 25 15.87 -10.57 6.09
C SER A 25 16.38 -11.86 5.43
N ASP A 26 17.31 -11.75 4.48
CA ASP A 26 17.80 -12.90 3.69
C ASP A 26 16.66 -13.75 3.06
N GLY A 27 15.56 -13.07 2.72
CA GLY A 27 14.39 -13.69 2.10
C GLY A 27 13.35 -14.27 3.07
N GLU A 28 13.53 -14.14 4.37
CA GLU A 28 12.66 -14.76 5.39
C GLU A 28 11.47 -13.88 5.80
N ALA A 29 11.51 -12.56 5.58
CA ALA A 29 10.43 -11.67 5.97
C ALA A 29 9.09 -12.04 5.32
N THR A 30 8.03 -12.03 6.13
CA THR A 30 6.65 -12.32 5.71
C THR A 30 5.79 -11.06 5.77
N ASN A 31 4.84 -10.94 4.84
CA ASN A 31 3.88 -9.83 4.86
C ASN A 31 2.59 -10.27 5.58
N ARG A 32 2.54 -10.07 6.89
CA ARG A 32 1.39 -10.46 7.73
C ARG A 32 0.06 -9.86 7.28
N VAL A 33 0.07 -8.67 6.67
CA VAL A 33 -1.16 -8.04 6.17
C VAL A 33 -1.68 -8.78 4.93
N ALA A 34 -0.79 -9.28 4.07
CA ALA A 34 -1.16 -10.15 2.97
C ALA A 34 -1.76 -11.47 3.48
N ASP A 35 -1.18 -12.05 4.52
CA ASP A 35 -1.70 -13.29 5.14
C ASP A 35 -3.08 -13.07 5.76
N LEU A 36 -3.33 -11.94 6.43
CA LEU A 36 -4.64 -11.55 6.95
C LEU A 36 -5.67 -11.33 5.83
N ALA A 37 -5.27 -10.72 4.72
CA ALA A 37 -6.14 -10.49 3.57
C ALA A 37 -6.57 -11.81 2.88
N MET A 38 -5.74 -12.87 2.97
CA MET A 38 -6.10 -14.21 2.49
C MET A 38 -7.14 -14.92 3.36
N GLN A 39 -7.28 -14.52 4.63
CA GLN A 39 -8.30 -15.04 5.52
C GLN A 39 -9.62 -14.31 5.25
N THR A 40 -10.42 -14.79 4.30
CA THR A 40 -11.71 -14.21 3.92
C THR A 40 -12.75 -14.35 5.05
N ASN A 41 -12.64 -13.49 6.05
CA ASN A 41 -13.61 -13.33 7.12
C ASN A 41 -14.32 -11.98 6.93
N ILE A 42 -15.64 -11.96 7.07
CA ILE A 42 -16.45 -10.73 6.95
C ILE A 42 -15.97 -9.60 7.88
N TRP A 43 -15.49 -9.96 9.06
CA TRP A 43 -14.95 -8.97 10.01
C TRP A 43 -13.65 -8.34 9.52
N ASN A 44 -12.77 -9.12 8.88
CA ASN A 44 -11.57 -8.58 8.26
C ASN A 44 -11.92 -7.58 7.15
N VAL A 45 -12.94 -7.90 6.33
CA VAL A 45 -13.43 -6.98 5.30
C VAL A 45 -13.97 -5.69 5.92
N VAL A 46 -14.82 -5.78 6.96
CA VAL A 46 -15.37 -4.61 7.64
C VAL A 46 -14.26 -3.74 8.24
N PHE A 47 -13.29 -4.35 8.94
CA PHE A 47 -12.20 -3.61 9.57
C PHE A 47 -11.21 -3.05 8.55
N LEU A 48 -10.73 -3.85 7.60
CA LEU A 48 -9.70 -3.43 6.65
C LEU A 48 -10.23 -2.47 5.59
N VAL A 49 -11.48 -2.66 5.13
CA VAL A 49 -12.01 -1.90 3.99
C VAL A 49 -12.84 -0.69 4.43
N ILE A 50 -13.51 -0.75 5.56
CA ILE A 50 -14.45 0.29 5.97
C ILE A 50 -13.95 1.05 7.20
N LEU A 51 -13.83 0.39 8.34
CA LEU A 51 -13.54 1.06 9.61
C LEU A 51 -12.10 1.60 9.66
N GLY A 52 -11.12 0.82 9.21
CA GLY A 52 -9.72 1.25 9.15
C GLY A 52 -9.56 2.54 8.34
N PRO A 53 -9.96 2.57 7.05
CA PRO A 53 -9.90 3.79 6.24
C PRO A 53 -10.61 4.99 6.85
N ILE A 54 -11.79 4.82 7.46
CA ILE A 54 -12.50 5.94 8.12
C ILE A 54 -11.66 6.49 9.26
N PHE A 55 -11.17 5.62 10.14
CA PHE A 55 -10.39 6.02 11.30
C PHE A 55 -9.04 6.63 10.92
N GLU A 56 -8.34 6.01 9.97
CA GLU A 56 -7.03 6.47 9.50
C GLU A 56 -7.13 7.83 8.80
N GLU A 57 -8.12 8.01 7.91
CA GLU A 57 -8.32 9.29 7.26
C GLU A 57 -8.74 10.38 8.25
N TRP A 58 -9.58 10.06 9.25
CA TRP A 58 -9.90 10.98 10.32
C TRP A 58 -8.64 11.39 11.10
N MET A 59 -7.78 10.45 11.47
CA MET A 59 -6.57 10.72 12.24
C MET A 59 -5.53 11.51 11.43
N PHE A 60 -5.19 11.04 10.23
CA PHE A 60 -4.08 11.61 9.44
C PHE A 60 -4.50 12.84 8.62
N ARG A 61 -5.77 12.96 8.21
CA ARG A 61 -6.24 14.11 7.42
C ARG A 61 -6.94 15.12 8.32
N LYS A 62 -8.01 14.71 9.01
CA LYS A 62 -8.79 15.64 9.81
C LYS A 62 -7.99 16.16 11.01
N GLN A 63 -7.38 15.29 11.79
CA GLN A 63 -6.64 15.73 12.95
C GLN A 63 -5.26 16.30 12.57
N LEU A 64 -4.41 15.53 11.92
CA LEU A 64 -3.02 15.94 11.70
C LEU A 64 -2.87 17.10 10.72
N ILE A 65 -3.55 17.07 9.55
CA ILE A 65 -3.46 18.16 8.57
C ILE A 65 -4.13 19.44 9.09
N ASP A 66 -5.32 19.38 9.67
CA ASP A 66 -6.00 20.59 10.13
C ASP A 66 -5.18 21.33 11.21
N HIS A 67 -4.45 20.61 12.07
CA HIS A 67 -3.60 21.23 13.08
C HIS A 67 -2.26 21.74 12.55
N THR A 68 -1.77 21.18 11.43
CA THR A 68 -0.42 21.48 10.93
C THR A 68 -0.41 22.32 9.65
N ARG A 69 -1.53 22.42 8.91
CA ARG A 69 -1.62 23.16 7.65
C ARG A 69 -1.23 24.64 7.75
N LYS A 70 -1.45 25.25 8.89
CA LYS A 70 -1.07 26.65 9.16
C LYS A 70 0.44 26.88 9.11
N TYR A 71 1.24 25.84 9.36
CA TYR A 71 2.71 25.90 9.29
C TYR A 71 3.27 25.67 7.89
N GLY A 72 2.42 25.45 6.89
CA GLY A 72 2.74 25.27 5.48
C GLY A 72 2.10 24.03 4.88
N GLU A 73 1.37 24.20 3.80
CA GLU A 73 0.59 23.11 3.17
C GLU A 73 1.45 21.91 2.75
N LYS A 74 2.59 22.18 2.06
CA LYS A 74 3.51 21.10 1.64
C LYS A 74 4.04 20.32 2.83
N THR A 75 4.37 21.03 3.90
CA THR A 75 4.90 20.39 5.13
C THR A 75 3.85 19.51 5.79
N ALA A 76 2.61 19.99 5.89
CA ALA A 76 1.50 19.23 6.48
C ALA A 76 1.16 17.98 5.65
N ILE A 77 1.15 18.09 4.32
CA ILE A 77 0.92 16.96 3.42
C ILE A 77 2.03 15.91 3.56
N LEU A 78 3.29 16.33 3.54
CA LEU A 78 4.43 15.42 3.69
C LEU A 78 4.46 14.78 5.09
N LEU A 79 4.17 15.55 6.14
CA LEU A 79 4.05 15.03 7.49
C LEU A 79 2.97 13.96 7.60
N SER A 80 1.77 14.26 7.06
CA SER A 80 0.66 13.31 7.04
C SER A 80 0.99 12.04 6.26
N GLY A 81 1.64 12.16 5.10
CA GLY A 81 2.08 11.01 4.32
C GLY A 81 3.12 10.17 5.07
N LEU A 82 4.14 10.81 5.66
CA LEU A 82 5.18 10.13 6.42
C LEU A 82 4.61 9.41 7.64
N ALA A 83 3.77 10.09 8.41
CA ALA A 83 3.13 9.50 9.58
C ALA A 83 2.23 8.33 9.18
N PHE A 84 1.49 8.45 8.08
CA PHE A 84 0.65 7.39 7.54
C PHE A 84 1.46 6.16 7.11
N GLY A 85 2.55 6.35 6.37
CA GLY A 85 3.44 5.26 5.98
C GLY A 85 4.07 4.54 7.19
N LEU A 86 4.60 5.31 8.13
CA LEU A 86 5.23 4.77 9.36
C LEU A 86 4.24 4.06 10.29
N PHE A 87 2.98 4.51 10.33
CA PHE A 87 1.93 3.91 11.16
C PHE A 87 1.66 2.45 10.84
N HIS A 88 1.90 2.04 9.61
CA HIS A 88 1.73 0.64 9.20
C HIS A 88 2.77 -0.31 9.82
N MET A 89 3.87 0.22 10.36
CA MET A 89 4.96 -0.57 10.99
C MET A 89 5.37 -1.79 10.16
N ASN A 90 5.31 -1.66 8.85
CA ASN A 90 5.53 -2.72 7.88
C ASN A 90 6.28 -2.15 6.67
N LEU A 91 7.50 -2.61 6.44
CA LEU A 91 8.35 -2.10 5.37
C LEU A 91 7.79 -2.42 3.97
N PHE A 92 7.09 -3.55 3.82
CA PHE A 92 6.39 -3.89 2.57
C PHE A 92 5.35 -2.83 2.19
N GLN A 93 4.71 -2.21 3.18
CA GLN A 93 3.65 -1.22 2.99
C GLN A 93 4.15 0.23 3.03
N PHE A 94 5.26 0.52 3.71
CA PHE A 94 5.72 1.87 3.99
C PHE A 94 5.74 2.79 2.76
N PHE A 95 6.38 2.36 1.68
CA PHE A 95 6.61 3.23 0.52
C PHE A 95 5.32 3.58 -0.21
N TYR A 96 4.47 2.59 -0.49
CA TYR A 96 3.22 2.87 -1.18
C TYR A 96 2.22 3.60 -0.26
N ALA A 97 2.16 3.27 1.02
CA ALA A 97 1.32 3.96 1.99
C ALA A 97 1.76 5.43 2.17
N PHE A 98 3.08 5.70 2.21
CA PHE A 98 3.60 7.06 2.21
C PHE A 98 3.10 7.85 0.98
N LEU A 99 3.24 7.30 -0.23
CA LEU A 99 2.81 7.96 -1.46
C LEU A 99 1.30 8.17 -1.52
N LEU A 100 0.51 7.17 -1.14
CA LEU A 100 -0.93 7.30 -1.00
C LEU A 100 -1.29 8.34 0.05
N GLY A 101 -0.58 8.34 1.17
CA GLY A 101 -0.74 9.32 2.24
C GLY A 101 -0.52 10.76 1.79
N VAL A 102 0.50 11.00 0.96
CA VAL A 102 0.76 12.31 0.32
C VAL A 102 -0.37 12.67 -0.64
N MET A 103 -0.84 11.74 -1.48
CA MET A 103 -1.94 11.96 -2.42
C MET A 103 -3.25 12.28 -1.70
N PHE A 104 -3.63 11.50 -0.70
CA PHE A 104 -4.83 11.73 0.10
C PHE A 104 -4.72 13.05 0.88
N GLY A 105 -3.54 13.35 1.42
CA GLY A 105 -3.25 14.61 2.09
C GLY A 105 -3.45 15.81 1.15
N TYR A 106 -2.97 15.73 -0.09
CA TYR A 106 -3.19 16.76 -1.10
C TYR A 106 -4.67 16.93 -1.44
N ILE A 107 -5.40 15.84 -1.68
CA ILE A 107 -6.84 15.88 -1.97
C ILE A 107 -7.61 16.51 -0.80
N TYR A 108 -7.29 16.11 0.42
CA TYR A 108 -7.92 16.69 1.61
C TYR A 108 -7.58 18.18 1.74
N MET A 109 -6.32 18.57 1.53
CA MET A 109 -5.89 19.96 1.57
C MET A 109 -6.66 20.84 0.58
N ARG A 110 -6.91 20.34 -0.64
CA ARG A 110 -7.63 21.09 -1.69
C ARG A 110 -9.15 21.11 -1.48
N THR A 111 -9.72 20.08 -0.91
CA THR A 111 -11.19 19.94 -0.82
C THR A 111 -11.74 20.21 0.57
N SER A 112 -10.95 20.06 1.61
CA SER A 112 -11.38 20.04 3.03
C SER A 112 -12.50 19.04 3.31
N LYS A 113 -12.67 18.03 2.45
CA LYS A 113 -13.74 17.03 2.53
C LYS A 113 -13.15 15.64 2.69
N LEU A 114 -13.22 15.11 3.92
CA LEU A 114 -12.66 13.79 4.28
C LEU A 114 -13.22 12.65 3.43
N ARG A 115 -14.48 12.73 3.01
CA ARG A 115 -15.16 11.70 2.23
C ARG A 115 -14.44 11.29 0.94
N TYR A 116 -13.68 12.19 0.31
CA TYR A 116 -12.99 11.87 -0.94
C TYR A 116 -11.77 10.98 -0.70
N SER A 117 -10.91 11.34 0.26
CA SER A 117 -9.77 10.51 0.61
C SER A 117 -10.22 9.19 1.23
N THR A 118 -11.24 9.20 2.10
CA THR A 118 -11.82 7.98 2.68
C THR A 118 -12.37 7.03 1.61
N ALA A 119 -13.15 7.54 0.65
CA ALA A 119 -13.69 6.70 -0.42
C ALA A 119 -12.59 6.09 -1.29
N MET A 120 -11.56 6.87 -1.64
CA MET A 120 -10.41 6.38 -2.42
C MET A 120 -9.64 5.32 -1.62
N HIS A 121 -9.43 5.53 -0.34
CA HIS A 121 -8.76 4.59 0.55
C HIS A 121 -9.55 3.27 0.65
N MET A 122 -10.86 3.34 0.86
CA MET A 122 -11.74 2.15 0.85
C MET A 122 -11.66 1.36 -0.46
N ILE A 123 -11.64 2.05 -1.61
CA ILE A 123 -11.51 1.40 -2.92
C ILE A 123 -10.18 0.66 -3.04
N ILE A 124 -9.08 1.28 -2.60
CA ILE A 124 -7.75 0.68 -2.65
C ILE A 124 -7.68 -0.53 -1.72
N ASN A 125 -8.20 -0.42 -0.48
CA ASN A 125 -8.21 -1.52 0.47
C ASN A 125 -9.17 -2.64 0.03
N PHE A 126 -10.31 -2.32 -0.60
CA PHE A 126 -11.18 -3.34 -1.20
C PHE A 126 -10.46 -4.10 -2.32
N ASN A 127 -9.75 -3.38 -3.19
CA ASN A 127 -8.99 -4.02 -4.26
C ASN A 127 -7.90 -4.96 -3.71
N GLY A 128 -7.08 -4.50 -2.78
CA GLY A 128 -5.97 -5.28 -2.22
C GLY A 128 -6.40 -6.33 -1.20
N GLY A 129 -7.42 -6.05 -0.38
CA GLY A 129 -7.85 -6.91 0.72
C GLY A 129 -8.99 -7.87 0.39
N VAL A 130 -9.69 -7.67 -0.73
CA VAL A 130 -10.85 -8.51 -1.11
C VAL A 130 -10.76 -9.01 -2.54
N LEU A 131 -10.68 -8.08 -3.50
CA LEU A 131 -10.78 -8.44 -4.92
C LEU A 131 -9.57 -9.25 -5.40
N ALA A 132 -8.36 -8.80 -5.12
CA ALA A 132 -7.15 -9.51 -5.54
C ALA A 132 -7.02 -10.89 -4.86
N PRO A 133 -7.22 -11.05 -3.52
CA PRO A 133 -7.30 -12.36 -2.88
C PRO A 133 -8.34 -13.28 -3.51
N TRP A 134 -9.55 -12.77 -3.74
CA TRP A 134 -10.62 -13.56 -4.35
C TRP A 134 -10.25 -14.06 -5.76
N ILE A 135 -9.60 -13.23 -6.57
CA ILE A 135 -9.13 -13.65 -7.91
C ILE A 135 -8.10 -14.76 -7.79
N LEU A 136 -7.17 -14.66 -6.85
CA LEU A 136 -6.12 -15.67 -6.66
C LEU A 136 -6.68 -17.04 -6.25
N THR A 137 -7.81 -17.08 -5.52
CA THR A 137 -8.45 -18.36 -5.20
C THR A 137 -9.05 -19.07 -6.42
N ARG A 138 -9.10 -18.41 -7.60
CA ARG A 138 -9.62 -19.01 -8.83
C ARG A 138 -8.60 -19.85 -9.59
N VAL A 139 -7.35 -19.86 -9.15
CA VAL A 139 -6.26 -20.62 -9.76
C VAL A 139 -5.61 -21.47 -8.67
N ASP A 140 -5.40 -22.75 -8.95
CA ASP A 140 -4.68 -23.65 -8.03
C ASP A 140 -3.17 -23.38 -8.09
N LEU A 141 -2.76 -22.38 -7.29
CA LEU A 141 -1.37 -21.99 -7.20
C LEU A 141 -0.51 -22.98 -6.40
N ASP A 142 -1.12 -23.82 -5.58
CA ASP A 142 -0.40 -24.83 -4.78
C ASP A 142 0.10 -25.99 -5.68
N GLN A 143 -0.58 -26.25 -6.78
CA GLN A 143 -0.14 -27.21 -7.78
C GLN A 143 0.87 -26.62 -8.76
N LEU A 144 0.88 -25.30 -8.97
CA LEU A 144 1.73 -24.66 -9.99
C LEU A 144 3.22 -25.00 -9.81
N ASP A 145 3.72 -24.98 -8.58
CA ASP A 145 5.12 -25.31 -8.29
C ASP A 145 5.46 -26.77 -8.63
N LYS A 146 4.55 -27.70 -8.34
CA LYS A 146 4.73 -29.12 -8.63
C LYS A 146 4.75 -29.39 -10.12
N VAL A 147 3.80 -28.77 -10.86
CA VAL A 147 3.72 -28.92 -12.32
C VAL A 147 4.86 -28.18 -13.04
N SER A 148 5.35 -27.06 -12.51
CA SER A 148 6.52 -26.39 -13.08
C SER A 148 7.77 -27.24 -12.95
N GLN A 149 8.02 -27.84 -11.79
CA GLN A 149 9.13 -28.80 -11.59
C GLN A 149 8.99 -30.05 -12.48
N ALA A 150 7.76 -30.56 -12.64
CA ALA A 150 7.52 -31.69 -13.54
C ALA A 150 7.81 -31.33 -14.99
N ALA A 151 7.44 -30.12 -15.44
CA ALA A 151 7.72 -29.61 -16.77
C ALA A 151 9.23 -29.42 -17.01
N GLU A 152 9.97 -28.90 -16.03
CA GLU A 152 11.45 -28.80 -16.07
C GLU A 152 12.12 -30.16 -16.22
N ASN A 153 11.52 -31.21 -15.63
CA ASN A 153 11.97 -32.61 -15.77
C ASN A 153 11.44 -33.31 -17.06
N GLY A 154 10.89 -32.55 -18.01
CA GLY A 154 10.45 -33.03 -19.31
C GLY A 154 8.96 -33.43 -19.40
N ASN A 155 8.20 -33.36 -18.29
CA ASN A 155 6.75 -33.68 -18.30
C ASN A 155 5.93 -32.41 -18.59
N VAL A 156 5.96 -31.91 -19.84
CA VAL A 156 5.22 -30.71 -20.28
C VAL A 156 3.70 -30.96 -20.23
N ALA A 157 3.24 -32.20 -20.43
CA ALA A 157 1.82 -32.54 -20.38
C ALA A 157 1.17 -32.22 -19.02
N ALA A 158 1.93 -32.28 -17.92
CA ALA A 158 1.43 -31.90 -16.59
C ALA A 158 1.07 -30.41 -16.52
N MET A 159 1.89 -29.53 -17.14
CA MET A 159 1.63 -28.11 -17.22
C MET A 159 0.42 -27.79 -18.11
N GLU A 160 0.30 -28.44 -19.26
CA GLU A 160 -0.84 -28.27 -20.17
C GLU A 160 -2.15 -28.68 -19.49
N GLN A 161 -2.15 -29.79 -18.78
CA GLN A 161 -3.30 -30.26 -18.03
C GLN A 161 -3.68 -29.28 -16.93
N TRP A 162 -2.74 -28.80 -16.13
CA TRP A 162 -2.98 -27.80 -15.10
C TRP A 162 -3.54 -26.50 -15.70
N ALA A 163 -2.96 -26.00 -16.78
CA ALA A 163 -3.41 -24.79 -17.47
C ALA A 163 -4.86 -24.93 -17.98
N SER A 164 -5.19 -26.10 -18.56
CA SER A 164 -6.56 -26.43 -19.00
C SER A 164 -7.56 -26.44 -17.84
N GLN A 165 -7.21 -27.05 -16.73
CA GLN A 165 -8.07 -27.12 -15.54
C GLN A 165 -8.28 -25.74 -14.90
N ASN A 166 -7.29 -24.85 -14.98
CA ASN A 166 -7.33 -23.50 -14.41
C ASN A 166 -7.67 -22.42 -15.44
N ALA A 167 -8.05 -22.76 -16.68
CA ALA A 167 -8.19 -21.82 -17.80
C ALA A 167 -9.12 -20.62 -17.47
N THR A 168 -10.27 -20.88 -16.84
CA THR A 168 -11.20 -19.81 -16.44
C THR A 168 -10.59 -18.88 -15.38
N GLY A 169 -9.92 -19.42 -14.37
CA GLY A 169 -9.23 -18.64 -13.33
C GLY A 169 -8.11 -17.79 -13.91
N LEU A 170 -7.30 -18.38 -14.80
CA LEU A 170 -6.23 -17.70 -15.52
C LEU A 170 -6.77 -16.56 -16.41
N ALA A 171 -7.89 -16.77 -17.10
CA ALA A 171 -8.52 -15.73 -17.90
C ALA A 171 -9.03 -14.56 -17.04
N ILE A 172 -9.69 -14.85 -15.91
CA ILE A 172 -10.12 -13.82 -14.95
C ILE A 172 -8.91 -13.02 -14.42
N MET A 173 -7.85 -13.72 -14.04
CA MET A 173 -6.61 -13.12 -13.55
C MET A 173 -5.95 -12.24 -14.61
N LEU A 174 -5.88 -12.68 -15.86
CA LEU A 174 -5.35 -11.91 -16.97
C LEU A 174 -6.16 -10.63 -17.22
N VAL A 175 -7.48 -10.73 -17.27
CA VAL A 175 -8.37 -9.56 -17.44
C VAL A 175 -8.18 -8.58 -16.29
N TYR A 176 -8.10 -9.05 -15.06
CA TYR A 176 -7.84 -8.21 -13.90
C TYR A 176 -6.52 -7.46 -14.03
N PHE A 177 -5.42 -8.14 -14.35
CA PHE A 177 -4.11 -7.48 -14.51
C PHE A 177 -4.07 -6.49 -15.66
N LEU A 178 -4.74 -6.78 -16.79
CA LEU A 178 -4.84 -5.84 -17.90
C LEU A 178 -5.62 -4.59 -17.51
N LEU A 179 -6.77 -4.73 -16.85
CA LEU A 179 -7.57 -3.60 -16.38
C LEU A 179 -6.83 -2.79 -15.31
N TYR A 180 -6.22 -3.46 -14.34
CA TYR A 180 -5.46 -2.83 -13.28
C TYR A 180 -4.23 -2.09 -13.82
N GLY A 181 -3.50 -2.71 -14.75
CA GLY A 181 -2.39 -2.09 -15.46
C GLY A 181 -2.82 -0.86 -16.28
N ALA A 182 -3.96 -0.94 -16.95
CA ALA A 182 -4.52 0.21 -17.69
C ALA A 182 -4.86 1.37 -16.75
N VAL A 183 -5.48 1.09 -15.59
CA VAL A 183 -5.79 2.12 -14.57
C VAL A 183 -4.50 2.77 -14.04
N ILE A 184 -3.46 1.97 -13.74
CA ILE A 184 -2.16 2.49 -13.31
C ILE A 184 -1.55 3.38 -14.39
N LEU A 185 -1.52 2.94 -15.64
CA LEU A 185 -0.95 3.68 -16.76
C LEU A 185 -1.67 5.02 -16.96
N VAL A 186 -3.00 5.00 -17.00
CA VAL A 186 -3.82 6.22 -17.11
C VAL A 186 -3.56 7.15 -15.92
N GLY A 187 -3.54 6.62 -14.70
CA GLY A 187 -3.24 7.39 -13.49
C GLY A 187 -1.86 8.04 -13.55
N PHE A 188 -0.84 7.32 -14.01
CA PHE A 188 0.52 7.81 -14.18
C PHE A 188 0.61 8.93 -15.23
N VAL A 189 -0.03 8.75 -16.38
CA VAL A 189 -0.10 9.79 -17.43
C VAL A 189 -0.80 11.05 -16.91
N LEU A 190 -1.92 10.89 -16.19
CA LEU A 190 -2.64 12.01 -15.60
C LEU A 190 -1.80 12.72 -14.53
N LEU A 191 -1.07 11.97 -13.71
CA LEU A 191 -0.14 12.53 -12.71
C LEU A 191 0.92 13.40 -13.38
N ILE A 192 1.63 12.89 -14.40
CA ILE A 192 2.65 13.64 -15.14
C ILE A 192 2.06 14.92 -15.76
N ARG A 193 0.93 14.80 -16.44
CA ARG A 193 0.28 15.95 -17.11
C ARG A 193 -0.17 17.03 -16.15
N ASN A 194 -0.59 16.66 -14.95
CA ASN A 194 -1.16 17.59 -13.97
C ASN A 194 -0.19 17.93 -12.81
N PHE A 195 0.98 17.30 -12.74
CA PHE A 195 1.95 17.52 -11.68
C PHE A 195 2.33 19.00 -11.53
N ARG A 196 2.54 19.70 -12.66
CA ARG A 196 2.87 21.14 -12.68
C ARG A 196 1.69 22.06 -12.36
N LYS A 197 0.46 21.52 -12.34
CA LYS A 197 -0.77 22.26 -12.01
C LYS A 197 -1.13 22.13 -10.53
N ALA A 198 -0.30 21.41 -9.74
CA ALA A 198 -0.51 21.30 -8.32
C ALA A 198 -0.33 22.66 -7.64
N GLU A 199 -1.41 23.17 -7.08
CA GLU A 199 -1.43 24.47 -6.39
C GLU A 199 -1.14 24.28 -4.91
N PHE A 200 -0.35 25.20 -4.35
CA PHE A 200 -0.08 25.28 -2.93
C PHE A 200 -0.19 26.72 -2.50
N TYR A 201 -0.95 26.97 -1.45
CA TYR A 201 -1.15 28.30 -0.92
C TYR A 201 -0.23 28.54 0.28
N THR A 202 0.19 29.80 0.43
CA THR A 202 0.99 30.23 1.57
C THR A 202 0.05 30.69 2.68
N ALA A 203 0.18 30.10 3.87
CA ALA A 203 -0.58 30.53 5.04
C ALA A 203 0.13 31.75 5.70
N PRO A 204 -0.65 32.67 6.33
CA PRO A 204 -0.05 33.80 7.07
C PRO A 204 0.90 33.34 8.20
N GLU A 205 0.63 32.19 8.81
CA GLU A 205 1.42 31.60 9.89
C GLU A 205 2.47 30.61 9.40
N GLU A 206 2.74 30.57 8.09
CA GLU A 206 3.70 29.62 7.52
C GLU A 206 5.10 29.81 8.08
N LEU A 207 5.68 28.76 8.61
CA LEU A 207 7.01 28.79 9.21
C LEU A 207 8.10 29.06 8.15
N PRO A 208 9.10 29.89 8.48
CA PRO A 208 10.27 30.08 7.61
C PRO A 208 10.95 28.75 7.28
N ARG A 209 11.48 28.62 6.05
CA ARG A 209 12.07 27.35 5.55
C ARG A 209 13.14 26.78 6.48
N GLY A 210 14.00 27.64 7.08
CA GLY A 210 15.07 27.20 7.98
C GLY A 210 14.61 26.63 9.32
N VAL A 211 13.40 26.95 9.77
CA VAL A 211 12.85 26.53 11.07
C VAL A 211 11.84 25.40 10.94
N ARG A 212 11.21 25.31 9.77
CA ARG A 212 10.08 24.42 9.49
C ARG A 212 10.38 22.95 9.80
N ALA A 213 11.47 22.43 9.25
CA ALA A 213 11.84 21.04 9.43
C ALA A 213 12.08 20.69 10.90
N LYS A 214 12.82 21.55 11.63
CA LYS A 214 13.09 21.35 13.06
C LYS A 214 11.80 21.38 13.89
N THR A 215 10.89 22.32 13.63
CA THR A 215 9.66 22.47 14.39
C THR A 215 8.69 21.32 14.13
N VAL A 216 8.56 20.88 12.87
CA VAL A 216 7.54 19.90 12.48
C VAL A 216 8.04 18.47 12.69
N TYR A 217 9.27 18.15 12.30
CA TYR A 217 9.82 16.78 12.35
C TYR A 217 10.76 16.57 13.54
N GLY A 218 11.38 17.62 14.09
CA GLY A 218 12.36 17.55 15.18
C GLY A 218 11.76 17.77 16.57
N ASN A 219 10.45 17.87 16.72
CA ASN A 219 9.83 17.92 18.05
C ASN A 219 9.81 16.55 18.72
N VAL A 220 9.78 16.51 20.04
CA VAL A 220 9.86 15.28 20.84
C VAL A 220 8.81 14.26 20.43
N GLY A 221 7.56 14.68 20.21
CA GLY A 221 6.48 13.79 19.83
C GLY A 221 6.73 13.09 18.48
N MET A 222 7.15 13.85 17.46
CA MET A 222 7.42 13.27 16.14
C MET A 222 8.68 12.40 16.13
N VAL A 223 9.73 12.81 16.84
CA VAL A 223 10.95 11.99 16.99
C VAL A 223 10.64 10.67 17.69
N THR A 224 9.89 10.71 18.79
CA THR A 224 9.45 9.50 19.50
C THR A 224 8.60 8.60 18.61
N PHE A 225 7.66 9.16 17.85
CA PHE A 225 6.83 8.41 16.91
C PHE A 225 7.68 7.73 15.83
N ILE A 226 8.61 8.45 15.19
CA ILE A 226 9.51 7.89 14.17
C ILE A 226 10.36 6.76 14.77
N VAL A 227 11.01 6.99 15.91
CA VAL A 227 11.87 5.99 16.55
C VAL A 227 11.08 4.75 16.90
N LEU A 228 9.90 4.90 17.52
CA LEU A 228 9.06 3.78 17.92
C LEU A 228 8.58 2.97 16.71
N THR A 229 8.07 3.64 15.66
CA THR A 229 7.56 2.95 14.46
C THR A 229 8.68 2.27 13.66
N VAL A 230 9.86 2.88 13.56
CA VAL A 230 11.04 2.26 12.93
C VAL A 230 11.50 1.03 13.71
N LEU A 231 11.57 1.10 15.04
CA LEU A 231 11.91 -0.04 15.88
C LEU A 231 10.90 -1.18 15.73
N LEU A 232 9.59 -0.88 15.75
CA LEU A 232 8.55 -1.89 15.56
C LEU A 232 8.59 -2.50 14.14
N THR A 233 8.89 -1.70 13.12
CA THR A 233 9.11 -2.19 11.76
C THR A 233 10.32 -3.13 11.69
N ALA A 234 11.43 -2.76 12.33
CA ALA A 234 12.62 -3.60 12.37
C ALA A 234 12.36 -4.92 13.10
N ILE A 235 11.68 -4.89 14.24
CA ILE A 235 11.27 -6.10 14.96
C ILE A 235 10.38 -6.98 14.08
N GLY A 236 9.42 -6.38 13.37
CA GLY A 236 8.51 -7.12 12.47
C GLY A 236 9.17 -7.73 11.22
N LEU A 237 10.41 -7.35 10.88
CA LEU A 237 11.17 -7.98 9.80
C LEU A 237 11.79 -9.34 10.21
N PHE A 238 12.05 -9.51 11.51
CA PHE A 238 12.78 -10.69 12.05
C PHE A 238 11.89 -11.62 12.91
N LEU A 239 10.62 -11.27 13.12
CA LEU A 239 9.61 -12.08 13.82
C LEU A 239 8.56 -12.61 12.85
#